data_0bce0b03a289edd16e5d5b6684c66847
#
_entry.id   0bce0b03a289edd16e5d5b6684c66847
#
_cell.length_a   1.000
_cell.length_b   1.000
_cell.length_c   1.000
_cell.angle_alpha   90.00
_cell.angle_beta   90.00
_cell.angle_gamma   90.00
#
_symmetry.space_group_name_H-M   'P 1'
#
loop_
_entity.id
_entity.type
_entity.pdbx_description
1 polymer ?
#
loop_
_entity_poly.entity_id
_entity_poly.type
_entity_poly.pdbx_seq_one_letter_code
_entity_poly.pdbx_strand_id
1 'polypeptide(L)'
;MIPYKQLSLADIFSDCHEKFENHKPAFLSLLETHIDIDELIPISFRNHFYASTGRTRKYPLQAFLWALIIQRIFSIPTDQLLLTFLAYSKSLREFCGFTKVPDASKITRFKQDFLDDLQLVFDNLVDVTEPICQAIDSAK
;
A
#
# COMPACT_ATOMS: atom_id res chain seq x y z
N MET A 1 -6.42 -41.87 9.13
CA MET A 1 -6.65 -41.08 7.92
C MET A 1 -6.86 -39.63 8.27
N ILE A 2 -5.98 -38.77 7.79
CA ILE A 2 -6.12 -37.34 8.01
C ILE A 2 -7.25 -36.82 7.12
N PRO A 3 -8.29 -36.19 7.67
CA PRO A 3 -9.36 -35.68 6.83
C PRO A 3 -8.84 -34.61 5.90
N TYR A 4 -9.05 -34.81 4.63
CA TYR A 4 -8.67 -33.85 3.62
C TYR A 4 -9.64 -32.68 3.66
N LYS A 5 -9.20 -31.56 4.20
CA LYS A 5 -10.05 -30.37 4.26
C LYS A 5 -9.84 -29.53 3.01
N GLN A 6 -10.88 -29.45 2.20
CA GLN A 6 -10.88 -28.60 1.04
C GLN A 6 -11.07 -27.16 1.50
N LEU A 7 -10.03 -26.34 1.30
CA LEU A 7 -10.11 -24.93 1.66
C LEU A 7 -10.79 -24.14 0.55
N SER A 8 -11.80 -23.36 0.92
CA SER A 8 -12.40 -22.42 0.01
C SER A 8 -11.52 -21.16 -0.11
N LEU A 9 -11.75 -20.38 -1.15
CA LEU A 9 -11.05 -19.11 -1.33
C LEU A 9 -11.30 -18.17 -0.15
N ALA A 10 -12.52 -18.18 0.39
CA ALA A 10 -12.87 -17.38 1.57
C ALA A 10 -12.06 -17.79 2.80
N ASP A 11 -11.82 -19.10 2.98
CA ASP A 11 -11.01 -19.61 4.10
C ASP A 11 -9.56 -19.14 3.98
N ILE A 12 -9.00 -19.15 2.77
CA ILE A 12 -7.65 -18.68 2.51
C ILE A 12 -7.52 -17.20 2.84
N PHE A 13 -8.47 -16.38 2.43
CA PHE A 13 -8.47 -14.96 2.74
C PHE A 13 -8.62 -14.70 4.24
N SER A 14 -9.45 -15.47 4.93
CA SER A 14 -9.61 -15.35 6.39
C SER A 14 -8.31 -15.67 7.11
N ASP A 15 -7.60 -16.72 6.69
CA ASP A 15 -6.30 -17.09 7.25
C ASP A 15 -5.25 -15.99 7.02
N CYS A 16 -5.20 -15.45 5.81
CA CYS A 16 -4.29 -14.36 5.48
C CYS A 16 -4.58 -13.12 6.31
N HIS A 17 -5.86 -12.79 6.46
CA HIS A 17 -6.29 -11.66 7.27
C HIS A 17 -5.88 -11.84 8.73
N GLU A 18 -6.13 -13.02 9.32
CA GLU A 18 -5.78 -13.31 10.70
C GLU A 18 -4.27 -13.21 10.93
N LYS A 19 -3.48 -13.80 10.05
CA LYS A 19 -2.01 -13.71 10.12
C LYS A 19 -1.53 -12.29 10.00
N PHE A 20 -2.11 -11.52 9.10
CA PHE A 20 -1.75 -10.13 8.92
C PHE A 20 -2.06 -9.32 10.18
N GLU A 21 -3.22 -9.51 10.77
CA GLU A 21 -3.61 -8.82 12.02
C GLU A 21 -2.68 -9.17 13.18
N ASN A 22 -2.25 -10.42 13.28
CA ASN A 22 -1.35 -10.86 14.34
C ASN A 22 0.06 -10.29 14.21
N HIS A 23 0.52 -10.05 12.99
CA HIS A 23 1.87 -9.55 12.72
C HIS A 23 1.91 -8.07 12.33
N LYS A 24 0.75 -7.47 12.14
CA LYS A 24 0.58 -6.08 11.74
C LYS A 24 1.34 -5.09 12.60
N PRO A 25 1.26 -5.11 13.95
CA PRO A 25 1.90 -4.07 14.75
C PRO A 25 3.40 -3.97 14.51
N ALA A 26 4.09 -5.09 14.36
CA ALA A 26 5.53 -5.08 14.13
C ALA A 26 5.87 -4.54 12.73
N PHE A 27 5.20 -5.02 11.70
CA PHE A 27 5.50 -4.64 10.32
C PHE A 27 5.10 -3.20 10.01
N LEU A 28 3.88 -2.83 10.32
CA LEU A 28 3.38 -1.48 10.03
C LEU A 28 4.07 -0.43 10.89
N SER A 29 4.39 -0.75 12.14
CA SER A 29 5.17 0.15 12.99
C SER A 29 6.57 0.36 12.43
N LEU A 30 7.18 -0.68 11.86
CA LEU A 30 8.47 -0.56 11.21
C LEU A 30 8.40 0.40 10.00
N LEU A 31 7.37 0.28 9.20
CA LEU A 31 7.16 1.20 8.07
C LEU A 31 6.95 2.63 8.54
N GLU A 32 6.11 2.85 9.54
CA GLU A 32 5.86 4.19 10.08
C GLU A 32 7.11 4.82 10.67
N THR A 33 7.95 4.01 11.32
CA THR A 33 9.18 4.49 11.94
C THR A 33 10.22 4.93 10.91
N HIS A 34 10.33 4.18 9.82
CA HIS A 34 11.40 4.39 8.85
C HIS A 34 10.97 5.16 7.60
N ILE A 35 9.68 5.27 7.34
CA ILE A 35 9.15 5.95 6.17
C ILE A 35 8.24 7.08 6.60
N ASP A 36 8.68 8.32 6.37
CA ASP A 36 7.82 9.49 6.51
C ASP A 36 7.24 9.79 5.13
N ILE A 37 5.99 9.41 4.91
CA ILE A 37 5.35 9.57 3.61
C ILE A 37 5.28 11.05 3.19
N ASP A 38 5.13 11.96 4.15
CA ASP A 38 5.06 13.39 3.84
C ASP A 38 6.39 13.93 3.31
N GLU A 39 7.51 13.41 3.79
CA GLU A 39 8.84 13.79 3.27
C GLU A 39 9.09 13.23 1.87
N LEU A 40 8.51 12.08 1.55
CA LEU A 40 8.67 11.46 0.23
C LEU A 40 7.89 12.18 -0.86
N ILE A 41 6.86 12.94 -0.50
CA ILE A 41 5.99 13.61 -1.45
C ILE A 41 6.53 15.01 -1.75
N PRO A 42 7.00 15.29 -2.98
CA PRO A 42 7.38 16.65 -3.35
C PRO A 42 6.18 17.59 -3.32
N ILE A 43 6.42 18.86 -3.01
CA ILE A 43 5.38 19.87 -3.02
C ILE A 43 4.73 19.97 -4.40
N SER A 44 5.52 19.83 -5.45
CA SER A 44 5.01 19.84 -6.82
C SER A 44 3.99 18.73 -7.08
N PHE A 45 4.20 17.54 -6.51
CA PHE A 45 3.24 16.45 -6.63
C PHE A 45 1.94 16.78 -5.90
N ARG A 46 2.04 17.27 -4.66
CA ARG A 46 0.84 17.68 -3.90
C ARG A 46 0.03 18.71 -4.67
N ASN A 47 0.70 19.73 -5.19
CA ASN A 47 0.06 20.78 -5.97
C ASN A 47 -0.59 20.23 -7.22
N HIS A 48 0.08 19.33 -7.93
CA HIS A 48 -0.47 18.70 -9.13
C HIS A 48 -1.69 17.84 -8.81
N PHE A 49 -1.63 17.05 -7.76
CA PHE A 49 -2.73 16.16 -7.37
C PHE A 49 -3.97 16.94 -6.92
N TYR A 50 -3.78 17.99 -6.11
CA TYR A 50 -4.88 18.78 -5.56
C TYR A 50 -5.28 19.96 -6.43
N ALA A 51 -4.60 20.22 -7.53
CA ALA A 51 -4.87 21.33 -8.43
C ALA A 51 -6.05 21.09 -9.37
N SER A 52 -6.84 20.06 -9.14
CA SER A 52 -7.98 19.76 -10.03
C SER A 52 -9.02 20.86 -9.97
N THR A 53 -9.40 21.34 -11.15
CA THR A 53 -10.43 22.33 -11.30
C THR A 53 -11.80 21.69 -11.09
N GLY A 54 -12.50 22.07 -10.02
CA GLY A 54 -13.93 21.82 -9.91
C GLY A 54 -14.40 20.63 -9.11
N ARG A 55 -13.53 19.69 -8.69
CA ARG A 55 -13.95 18.57 -7.84
C ARG A 55 -12.96 18.32 -6.72
N THR A 56 -13.47 18.21 -5.50
CA THR A 56 -12.70 17.74 -4.36
C THR A 56 -12.25 16.29 -4.61
N ARG A 57 -10.99 16.00 -4.36
CA ARG A 57 -10.49 14.63 -4.49
C ARG A 57 -11.16 13.73 -3.45
N LYS A 58 -11.71 12.61 -3.91
CA LYS A 58 -12.41 11.66 -3.05
C LYS A 58 -11.46 10.88 -2.15
N TYR A 59 -10.24 10.64 -2.63
CA TYR A 59 -9.24 9.87 -1.91
C TYR A 59 -8.01 10.72 -1.67
N PRO A 60 -7.40 10.68 -0.47
CA PRO A 60 -6.19 11.46 -0.20
C PRO A 60 -4.99 10.89 -0.95
N LEU A 61 -4.05 11.76 -1.30
CA LEU A 61 -2.82 11.38 -1.99
C LEU A 61 -2.02 10.37 -1.20
N GLN A 62 -1.89 10.56 0.12
CA GLN A 62 -1.17 9.64 0.99
C GLN A 62 -1.73 8.24 0.94
N ALA A 63 -3.05 8.10 0.83
CA ALA A 63 -3.69 6.78 0.78
C ALA A 63 -3.28 6.02 -0.48
N PHE A 64 -3.29 6.67 -1.64
CA PHE A 64 -2.82 6.07 -2.87
C PHE A 64 -1.35 5.67 -2.78
N LEU A 65 -0.52 6.54 -2.23
CA LEU A 65 0.92 6.28 -2.13
C LEU A 65 1.23 5.11 -1.20
N TRP A 66 0.59 5.05 -0.03
CA TRP A 66 0.75 3.91 0.86
C TRP A 66 0.29 2.61 0.20
N ALA A 67 -0.81 2.64 -0.53
CA ALA A 67 -1.29 1.46 -1.24
C ALA A 67 -0.27 0.97 -2.28
N LEU A 68 0.33 1.88 -3.05
CA LEU A 68 1.35 1.54 -4.03
C LEU A 68 2.64 1.05 -3.40
N ILE A 69 3.03 1.63 -2.26
CA ILE A 69 4.19 1.18 -1.49
C ILE A 69 3.97 -0.25 -1.00
N ILE A 70 2.80 -0.53 -0.44
CA ILE A 70 2.42 -1.88 0.01
C ILE A 70 2.44 -2.85 -1.17
N GLN A 71 1.90 -2.46 -2.31
CA GLN A 71 1.93 -3.28 -3.52
C GLN A 71 3.35 -3.66 -3.90
N ARG A 72 4.27 -2.71 -3.84
CA ARG A 72 5.67 -2.94 -4.20
C ARG A 72 6.40 -3.80 -3.18
N ILE A 73 6.20 -3.53 -1.89
CA ILE A 73 6.87 -4.27 -0.82
C ILE A 73 6.45 -5.75 -0.81
N PHE A 74 5.17 -6.02 -0.98
CA PHE A 74 4.65 -7.39 -1.00
C PHE A 74 4.68 -8.04 -2.37
N SER A 75 5.18 -7.34 -3.39
CA SER A 75 5.23 -7.84 -4.77
C SER A 75 3.86 -8.28 -5.28
N ILE A 76 2.83 -7.48 -5.00
CA ILE A 76 1.47 -7.77 -5.44
C ILE A 76 1.39 -7.50 -6.96
N PRO A 77 1.12 -8.52 -7.79
CA PRO A 77 1.32 -8.40 -9.23
C PRO A 77 0.28 -7.56 -9.97
N THR A 78 -0.92 -7.41 -9.40
CA THR A 78 -2.00 -6.68 -10.08
C THR A 78 -2.67 -5.69 -9.14
N ASP A 79 -3.24 -4.64 -9.73
CA ASP A 79 -4.02 -3.66 -8.97
C ASP A 79 -5.29 -4.30 -8.38
N GLN A 80 -5.87 -5.22 -9.11
CA GLN A 80 -7.06 -5.94 -8.66
C GLN A 80 -6.78 -6.72 -7.37
N LEU A 81 -5.64 -7.40 -7.30
CA LEU A 81 -5.26 -8.14 -6.11
C LEU A 81 -4.95 -7.20 -4.94
N LEU A 82 -4.29 -6.07 -5.21
CA LEU A 82 -4.06 -5.05 -4.20
C LEU A 82 -5.37 -4.57 -3.59
N LEU A 83 -6.36 -4.26 -4.41
CA LEU A 83 -7.67 -3.82 -3.93
C LEU A 83 -8.40 -4.90 -3.15
N THR A 84 -8.21 -6.16 -3.53
CA THR A 84 -8.75 -7.30 -2.78
C THR A 84 -8.17 -7.34 -1.36
N PHE A 85 -6.85 -7.18 -1.23
CA PHE A 85 -6.22 -7.12 0.09
C PHE A 85 -6.74 -5.94 0.92
N LEU A 86 -6.88 -4.78 0.33
CA LEU A 86 -7.41 -3.60 1.03
C LEU A 86 -8.85 -3.79 1.46
N ALA A 87 -9.66 -4.47 0.64
CA ALA A 87 -11.05 -4.73 0.96
C ALA A 87 -11.21 -5.71 2.12
N TYR A 88 -10.35 -6.74 2.18
CA TYR A 88 -10.45 -7.79 3.20
C TYR A 88 -9.66 -7.49 4.47
N SER A 89 -8.68 -6.62 4.43
CA SER A 89 -7.90 -6.24 5.61
C SER A 89 -8.25 -4.84 6.07
N LYS A 90 -9.09 -4.74 7.08
CA LYS A 90 -9.46 -3.47 7.68
C LYS A 90 -8.23 -2.72 8.20
N SER A 91 -7.31 -3.43 8.82
CA SER A 91 -6.09 -2.84 9.37
C SER A 91 -5.19 -2.25 8.30
N LEU A 92 -5.03 -2.95 7.19
CA LEU A 92 -4.24 -2.45 6.07
C LEU A 92 -4.91 -1.23 5.43
N ARG A 93 -6.23 -1.29 5.27
CA ARG A 93 -7.01 -0.18 4.74
C ARG A 93 -6.89 1.07 5.62
N GLU A 94 -7.02 0.90 6.93
CA GLU A 94 -6.88 2.00 7.89
C GLU A 94 -5.46 2.54 7.92
N PHE A 95 -4.46 1.68 7.83
CA PHE A 95 -3.07 2.11 7.75
C PHE A 95 -2.82 3.02 6.54
N CYS A 96 -3.34 2.64 5.39
CA CYS A 96 -3.23 3.47 4.18
C CYS A 96 -4.01 4.78 4.29
N GLY A 97 -5.11 4.76 5.03
CA GLY A 97 -5.97 5.93 5.18
C GLY A 97 -7.20 5.92 4.29
N PHE A 98 -7.61 4.74 3.80
CA PHE A 98 -8.83 4.61 3.01
C PHE A 98 -10.03 4.37 3.91
N THR A 99 -11.04 5.19 3.77
CA THR A 99 -12.37 4.91 4.36
C THR A 99 -13.15 3.96 3.47
N LYS A 100 -12.94 4.07 2.16
CA LYS A 100 -13.56 3.22 1.16
C LYS A 100 -12.51 2.84 0.13
N VAL A 101 -12.50 1.58 -0.28
CA VAL A 101 -11.54 1.08 -1.29
C VAL A 101 -11.92 1.61 -2.67
N PRO A 102 -10.97 2.23 -3.41
CA PRO A 102 -11.25 2.70 -4.75
C PRO A 102 -11.37 1.55 -5.76
N ASP A 103 -11.95 1.84 -6.92
CA ASP A 103 -12.00 0.90 -8.04
C ASP A 103 -10.62 0.76 -8.69
N ALA A 104 -10.41 -0.36 -9.39
CA ALA A 104 -9.18 -0.59 -10.14
C ALA A 104 -8.92 0.51 -11.18
N SER A 105 -9.97 1.03 -11.80
CA SER A 105 -9.86 2.12 -12.76
C SER A 105 -9.30 3.40 -12.14
N LYS A 106 -9.63 3.66 -10.87
CA LYS A 106 -9.11 4.83 -10.13
C LYS A 106 -7.60 4.72 -9.91
N ILE A 107 -7.13 3.55 -9.51
CA ILE A 107 -5.70 3.30 -9.32
C ILE A 107 -4.94 3.38 -10.64
N THR A 108 -5.48 2.77 -11.70
CA THR A 108 -4.87 2.81 -13.03
C THR A 108 -4.76 4.24 -13.55
N ARG A 109 -5.83 5.02 -13.43
CA ARG A 109 -5.84 6.43 -13.84
C ARG A 109 -4.84 7.24 -13.02
N PHE A 110 -4.79 7.02 -11.70
CA PHE A 110 -3.83 7.68 -10.84
C PHE A 110 -2.38 7.42 -11.29
N LYS A 111 -2.04 6.17 -11.59
CA LYS A 111 -0.71 5.81 -12.07
C LYS A 111 -0.38 6.47 -13.40
N GLN A 112 -1.35 6.55 -14.32
CA GLN A 112 -1.15 7.18 -15.63
C GLN A 112 -0.99 8.68 -15.52
N ASP A 113 -1.84 9.34 -14.74
CA ASP A 113 -1.84 10.80 -14.61
C ASP A 113 -0.62 11.35 -13.88
N PHE A 114 -0.04 10.56 -12.97
CA PHE A 114 1.05 11.01 -12.10
C PHE A 114 2.31 10.15 -12.22
N LEU A 115 2.54 9.56 -13.40
CA LEU A 115 3.65 8.63 -13.60
C LEU A 115 5.01 9.22 -13.24
N ASP A 116 5.30 10.44 -13.70
CA ASP A 116 6.58 11.10 -13.43
C ASP A 116 6.73 11.45 -11.95
N ASP A 117 5.66 11.91 -11.32
CA ASP A 117 5.65 12.22 -9.88
C ASP A 117 5.86 10.96 -9.06
N LEU A 118 5.22 9.85 -9.45
CA LEU A 118 5.38 8.56 -8.77
C LEU A 118 6.80 8.03 -8.91
N GLN A 119 7.43 8.20 -10.07
CA GLN A 119 8.81 7.76 -10.27
C GLN A 119 9.74 8.45 -9.26
N LEU A 120 9.56 9.74 -9.06
CA LEU A 120 10.36 10.50 -8.11
C LEU A 120 10.12 10.01 -6.66
N VAL A 121 8.87 9.77 -6.29
CA VAL A 121 8.54 9.24 -4.97
C VAL A 121 9.17 7.87 -4.74
N PHE A 122 9.09 6.98 -5.72
CA PHE A 122 9.69 5.65 -5.58
C PHE A 122 11.21 5.68 -5.55
N ASP A 123 11.84 6.59 -6.28
CA ASP A 123 13.30 6.78 -6.20
C ASP A 123 13.70 7.22 -4.78
N ASN A 124 12.96 8.15 -4.20
CA ASN A 124 13.18 8.58 -2.82
C ASN A 124 12.93 7.43 -1.84
N LEU A 125 11.92 6.60 -2.10
CA LEU A 125 11.58 5.45 -1.27
C LEU A 125 12.72 4.42 -1.26
N VAL A 126 13.34 4.16 -2.40
CA VAL A 126 14.48 3.23 -2.49
C VAL A 126 15.61 3.70 -1.59
N ASP A 127 15.93 4.98 -1.60
CA ASP A 127 17.00 5.55 -0.78
C ASP A 127 16.69 5.38 0.72
N VAL A 128 15.44 5.52 1.12
CA VAL A 128 15.01 5.40 2.53
C VAL A 128 14.93 3.93 2.96
N THR A 129 14.49 3.02 2.09
CA THR A 129 14.25 1.62 2.46
C THR A 129 15.51 0.74 2.38
N GLU A 130 16.55 1.17 1.71
CA GLU A 130 17.78 0.39 1.60
C GLU A 130 18.38 0.01 2.96
N PRO A 131 18.53 0.94 3.92
CA PRO A 131 19.00 0.58 5.26
C PRO A 131 18.10 -0.43 5.98
N ILE A 132 16.77 -0.36 5.77
CA ILE A 132 15.81 -1.29 6.37
C ILE A 132 16.04 -2.70 5.81
N CYS A 133 16.20 -2.82 4.51
CA CYS A 133 16.47 -4.10 3.85
C CYS A 133 17.78 -4.70 4.32
N GLN A 134 18.82 -3.89 4.47
CA GLN A 134 20.12 -4.34 4.99
C GLN A 134 20.00 -4.84 6.43
N ALA A 135 19.22 -4.16 7.26
CA ALA A 135 19.00 -4.58 8.64
C ALA A 135 18.27 -5.92 8.71
N ILE A 136 17.28 -6.14 7.85
CA ILE A 136 16.55 -7.41 7.76
C ILE A 136 17.49 -8.52 7.31
N ASP A 137 18.31 -8.31 6.30
CA ASP A 137 19.26 -9.29 5.78
C ASP A 137 20.31 -9.65 6.84
N SER A 138 20.76 -8.66 7.60
CA SER A 138 21.72 -8.89 8.69
C SER A 138 21.15 -9.70 9.84
N ALA A 139 19.83 -9.67 10.03
CA ALA A 139 19.13 -10.40 11.09
C ALA A 139 18.87 -11.87 10.76
N LYS A 140 19.08 -12.27 9.52
CA LYS A 140 18.85 -13.67 9.09
C LYS A 140 19.95 -14.62 9.55
#